data_813c367ab32aec6c91ca739f0610a737
#
_entry.id   813c367ab32aec6c91ca739f0610a737
#
_cell.length_a   1.000
_cell.length_b   1.000
_cell.length_c   1.000
_cell.angle_alpha   90.00
_cell.angle_beta   90.00
_cell.angle_gamma   90.00
#
_symmetry.space_group_name_H-M   'P 1'
#
loop_
_entity.id
_entity.type
_entity.pdbx_description
1 polymer ?
#
loop_
_entity_poly.entity_id
_entity_poly.type
_entity_poly.pdbx_seq_one_letter_code
_entity_poly.pdbx_strand_id
1 'polypeptide(L)'
;MVEYNKDRPLKVATAFSGYDSQKMALQRLHNAFPDFCFELVAWSEIDENAIAAHNAIFPEDKSKNLGDISKIDWAKAPDFDLFTYSFPCQDISAAGKQSGFEEGTGTRSSLLWECKKTIEAKKPRYLMMENVKALASAKFLPFLRQWQRWLHGQGYENFTQVLNASDYEVPQNRERVFMISILRTDNNPYPSYYFPKKLKLEKRIKHILEQNVDESYYLSQKALEYFCRVNNDKTRGHNFTPKGEEDIAFTIRCASGQRVDDNFLKQAAEPKIAASRGRGEFNRQQLEINESGTSNTLTSVSKDNLLIEPKVNIVGQYDSSQNSRIIDTEGISYCVTNGHKDGMPKIIEPNVLRQERTEQGKQIRKLAKGDKGIKFNGGNKEFCPRTDGLSNTLSTSTKDNMLAVPKLRCIEGCMVDKYGNRYRVRKLTPKECFRLMDVSDGDIKKMESSGVAKTNLYKLAGNSIVVACMFHIFRKLFVEKGNENPQLELF
;
A
#
# COMPACT_ATOMS: atom_id res chain seq x y z
N MET A 1 -33.98 -12.33 19.43
CA MET A 1 -34.45 -12.13 18.02
C MET A 1 -33.74 -10.96 17.42
N VAL A 2 -33.30 -11.09 16.16
CA VAL A 2 -32.70 -10.00 15.42
C VAL A 2 -33.76 -8.94 15.13
N GLU A 3 -33.48 -7.66 15.35
CA GLU A 3 -34.48 -6.58 15.21
C GLU A 3 -34.92 -6.38 13.74
N TYR A 4 -33.99 -6.54 12.82
CA TYR A 4 -34.20 -6.39 11.38
C TYR A 4 -34.18 -7.76 10.71
N ASN A 5 -35.33 -8.22 10.29
CA ASN A 5 -35.57 -9.55 9.73
C ASN A 5 -36.35 -9.45 8.41
N LYS A 6 -36.83 -10.59 7.88
CA LYS A 6 -37.52 -10.62 6.58
C LYS A 6 -38.79 -9.77 6.55
N ASP A 7 -39.52 -9.68 7.68
CA ASP A 7 -40.77 -8.92 7.76
C ASP A 7 -40.53 -7.42 7.96
N ARG A 8 -39.36 -7.07 8.54
CA ARG A 8 -38.91 -5.69 8.75
C ARG A 8 -37.43 -5.57 8.43
N PRO A 9 -37.05 -5.48 7.13
CA PRO A 9 -35.65 -5.31 6.76
C PRO A 9 -35.13 -3.92 7.15
N LEU A 10 -33.84 -3.84 7.48
CA LEU A 10 -33.14 -2.57 7.70
C LEU A 10 -33.10 -1.79 6.38
N LYS A 11 -33.78 -0.66 6.30
CA LYS A 11 -33.72 0.24 5.15
C LYS A 11 -32.44 1.07 5.20
N VAL A 12 -31.69 1.07 4.10
CA VAL A 12 -30.34 1.67 4.04
C VAL A 12 -30.27 2.70 2.92
N ALA A 13 -29.67 3.84 3.24
CA ALA A 13 -29.19 4.80 2.24
C ALA A 13 -27.69 4.99 2.38
N THR A 14 -26.99 5.07 1.23
CA THR A 14 -25.54 5.30 1.19
C THR A 14 -25.21 6.57 0.40
N ALA A 15 -24.28 7.37 0.89
CA ALA A 15 -23.79 8.56 0.20
C ALA A 15 -22.29 8.51 -0.02
N PHE A 16 -21.83 9.07 -1.14
CA PHE A 16 -20.46 8.90 -1.64
C PHE A 16 -20.13 7.42 -1.79
N SER A 17 -21.08 6.69 -2.37
CA SER A 17 -21.18 5.24 -2.26
C SER A 17 -20.04 4.51 -2.97
N GLY A 18 -19.41 5.13 -3.96
CA GLY A 18 -18.45 4.46 -4.80
C GLY A 18 -19.09 3.25 -5.50
N TYR A 19 -18.45 2.08 -5.45
CA TYR A 19 -19.04 0.80 -5.87
C TYR A 19 -19.87 0.12 -4.75
N ASP A 20 -20.13 0.81 -3.66
CA ASP A 20 -20.94 0.44 -2.49
C ASP A 20 -20.38 -0.74 -1.66
N SER A 21 -19.16 -0.58 -1.17
CA SER A 21 -18.58 -1.51 -0.19
C SER A 21 -19.39 -1.58 1.10
N GLN A 22 -20.21 -0.56 1.40
CA GLN A 22 -21.14 -0.52 2.51
C GLN A 22 -22.23 -1.58 2.33
N LYS A 23 -22.85 -1.65 1.15
CA LYS A 23 -23.82 -2.71 0.81
C LYS A 23 -23.17 -4.09 0.82
N MET A 24 -21.92 -4.21 0.32
CA MET A 24 -21.17 -5.48 0.37
C MET A 24 -21.02 -5.99 1.81
N ALA A 25 -20.74 -5.11 2.76
CA ALA A 25 -20.60 -5.48 4.17
C ALA A 25 -21.93 -5.96 4.77
N LEU A 26 -23.04 -5.30 4.43
CA LEU A 26 -24.39 -5.73 4.85
C LEU A 26 -24.80 -7.04 4.20
N GLN A 27 -24.47 -7.24 2.91
CA GLN A 27 -24.70 -8.51 2.22
C GLN A 27 -23.91 -9.66 2.84
N ARG A 28 -22.65 -9.41 3.21
CA ARG A 28 -21.83 -10.37 3.95
C ARG A 28 -22.45 -10.69 5.33
N LEU A 29 -23.01 -9.66 5.99
CA LEU A 29 -23.68 -9.86 7.28
C LEU A 29 -24.93 -10.73 7.12
N HIS A 30 -25.78 -10.45 6.12
CA HIS A 30 -26.93 -11.27 5.80
C HIS A 30 -26.53 -12.73 5.48
N ASN A 31 -25.50 -12.93 4.69
CA ASN A 31 -25.00 -14.25 4.34
C ASN A 31 -24.49 -15.03 5.56
N ALA A 32 -23.85 -14.35 6.52
CA ALA A 32 -23.37 -14.95 7.76
C ALA A 32 -24.48 -15.16 8.81
N PHE A 33 -25.51 -14.31 8.78
CA PHE A 33 -26.64 -14.30 9.72
C PHE A 33 -27.95 -14.13 8.92
N PRO A 34 -28.52 -15.21 8.36
CA PRO A 34 -29.68 -15.13 7.44
C PRO A 34 -30.95 -14.51 8.04
N ASP A 35 -31.06 -14.53 9.37
CA ASP A 35 -32.18 -13.86 10.09
C ASP A 35 -32.08 -12.32 10.01
N PHE A 36 -30.87 -11.77 9.77
CA PHE A 36 -30.70 -10.34 9.55
C PHE A 36 -31.00 -10.02 8.07
N CYS A 37 -31.94 -9.11 7.84
CA CYS A 37 -32.32 -8.67 6.50
C CYS A 37 -32.17 -7.16 6.36
N PHE A 38 -31.79 -6.72 5.17
CA PHE A 38 -31.67 -5.31 4.82
C PHE A 38 -32.14 -5.04 3.37
N GLU A 39 -32.44 -3.79 3.09
CA GLU A 39 -32.79 -3.29 1.77
C GLU A 39 -32.07 -1.98 1.52
N LEU A 40 -31.29 -1.89 0.44
CA LEU A 40 -30.78 -0.60 -0.07
C LEU A 40 -31.93 0.13 -0.76
N VAL A 41 -32.41 1.24 -0.17
CA VAL A 41 -33.53 2.01 -0.71
C VAL A 41 -33.08 3.23 -1.54
N ALA A 42 -31.87 3.74 -1.28
CA ALA A 42 -31.29 4.85 -2.00
C ALA A 42 -29.77 4.83 -1.91
N TRP A 43 -29.10 5.36 -2.92
CA TRP A 43 -27.66 5.65 -2.91
C TRP A 43 -27.34 6.90 -3.69
N SER A 44 -26.21 7.56 -3.38
CA SER A 44 -25.80 8.81 -4.00
C SER A 44 -24.33 8.71 -4.43
N GLU A 45 -24.09 8.81 -5.74
CA GLU A 45 -22.76 8.82 -6.37
C GLU A 45 -22.85 9.56 -7.71
N ILE A 46 -21.77 10.27 -8.08
CA ILE A 46 -21.65 11.05 -9.31
C ILE A 46 -20.50 10.61 -10.23
N ASP A 47 -19.53 9.84 -9.71
CA ASP A 47 -18.43 9.33 -10.53
C ASP A 47 -18.95 8.20 -11.44
N GLU A 48 -18.95 8.45 -12.75
CA GLU A 48 -19.47 7.50 -13.75
C GLU A 48 -18.80 6.13 -13.68
N ASN A 49 -17.51 6.04 -13.35
CA ASN A 49 -16.82 4.78 -13.20
C ASN A 49 -17.27 4.03 -11.94
N ALA A 50 -17.54 4.76 -10.85
CA ALA A 50 -18.09 4.18 -9.64
C ALA A 50 -19.52 3.68 -9.87
N ILE A 51 -20.34 4.46 -10.56
CA ILE A 51 -21.71 4.09 -10.96
C ILE A 51 -21.70 2.84 -11.86
N ALA A 52 -20.80 2.79 -12.84
CA ALA A 52 -20.66 1.62 -13.72
C ALA A 52 -20.27 0.36 -12.93
N ALA A 53 -19.30 0.48 -12.00
CA ALA A 53 -18.88 -0.61 -11.13
C ALA A 53 -20.01 -1.06 -10.20
N HIS A 54 -20.71 -0.13 -9.55
CA HIS A 54 -21.88 -0.42 -8.71
C HIS A 54 -22.95 -1.19 -9.48
N ASN A 55 -23.36 -0.67 -10.66
CA ASN A 55 -24.41 -1.28 -11.46
C ASN A 55 -24.04 -2.67 -12.02
N ALA A 56 -22.75 -2.93 -12.21
CA ALA A 56 -22.28 -4.26 -12.59
C ALA A 56 -22.39 -5.28 -11.43
N ILE A 57 -22.16 -4.82 -10.20
CA ILE A 57 -22.25 -5.67 -9.00
C ILE A 57 -23.71 -5.85 -8.58
N PHE A 58 -24.49 -4.78 -8.56
CA PHE A 58 -25.85 -4.67 -8.05
C PHE A 58 -26.82 -4.10 -9.11
N PRO A 59 -27.08 -4.84 -10.18
CA PRO A 59 -27.95 -4.35 -11.27
C PRO A 59 -29.36 -4.01 -10.83
N GLU A 60 -29.84 -4.64 -9.76
CA GLU A 60 -31.17 -4.43 -9.16
C GLU A 60 -31.33 -3.05 -8.55
N ASP A 61 -30.23 -2.38 -8.15
CA ASP A 61 -30.27 -1.07 -7.48
C ASP A 61 -29.94 0.09 -8.40
N LYS A 62 -29.74 -0.15 -9.69
CA LYS A 62 -29.36 0.87 -10.67
C LYS A 62 -30.27 2.11 -10.65
N SER A 63 -31.59 1.90 -10.50
CA SER A 63 -32.60 2.98 -10.48
C SER A 63 -32.66 3.75 -9.16
N LYS A 64 -31.95 3.30 -8.11
CA LYS A 64 -31.98 3.90 -6.77
C LYS A 64 -30.90 4.97 -6.58
N ASN A 65 -30.06 5.25 -7.60
CA ASN A 65 -29.08 6.33 -7.54
C ASN A 65 -29.76 7.69 -7.60
N LEU A 66 -29.62 8.47 -6.55
CA LEU A 66 -30.15 9.82 -6.45
C LEU A 66 -29.18 10.89 -7.03
N GLY A 67 -27.98 10.49 -7.47
CA GLY A 67 -26.99 11.38 -8.08
C GLY A 67 -26.27 12.28 -7.07
N ASP A 68 -26.17 13.57 -7.40
CA ASP A 68 -25.44 14.56 -6.61
C ASP A 68 -26.16 14.89 -5.30
N ILE A 69 -25.54 14.58 -4.16
CA ILE A 69 -26.10 14.77 -2.82
C ILE A 69 -26.55 16.23 -2.58
N SER A 70 -25.91 17.21 -3.21
CA SER A 70 -26.26 18.63 -3.07
C SER A 70 -27.55 19.02 -3.78
N LYS A 71 -28.06 18.16 -4.68
CA LYS A 71 -29.24 18.40 -5.52
C LYS A 71 -30.44 17.53 -5.15
N ILE A 72 -30.28 16.63 -4.16
CA ILE A 72 -31.34 15.71 -3.76
C ILE A 72 -32.42 16.44 -2.98
N ASP A 73 -33.68 16.29 -3.42
CA ASP A 73 -34.84 16.65 -2.61
C ASP A 73 -35.17 15.53 -1.61
N TRP A 74 -34.59 15.66 -0.42
CA TRP A 74 -34.71 14.65 0.62
C TRP A 74 -36.14 14.46 1.12
N ALA A 75 -37.01 15.45 0.94
CA ALA A 75 -38.43 15.28 1.30
C ALA A 75 -39.13 14.23 0.43
N LYS A 76 -38.66 14.05 -0.82
CA LYS A 76 -39.21 13.06 -1.77
C LYS A 76 -38.45 11.73 -1.76
N ALA A 77 -37.24 11.70 -1.21
CA ALA A 77 -36.45 10.47 -1.11
C ALA A 77 -37.11 9.45 -0.17
N PRO A 78 -36.90 8.14 -0.38
CA PRO A 78 -37.39 7.10 0.55
C PRO A 78 -36.88 7.33 1.98
N ASP A 79 -37.64 6.85 2.98
CA ASP A 79 -37.19 6.81 4.36
C ASP A 79 -36.25 5.60 4.57
N PHE A 80 -35.29 5.76 5.47
CA PHE A 80 -34.31 4.74 5.79
C PHE A 80 -33.93 4.75 7.29
N ASP A 81 -33.50 3.59 7.78
CA ASP A 81 -33.10 3.39 9.17
C ASP A 81 -31.61 3.64 9.38
N LEU A 82 -30.77 3.32 8.37
CA LEU A 82 -29.31 3.51 8.37
C LEU A 82 -28.91 4.45 7.26
N PHE A 83 -28.12 5.47 7.59
CA PHE A 83 -27.43 6.33 6.63
C PHE A 83 -25.91 6.17 6.78
N THR A 84 -25.24 5.75 5.71
CA THR A 84 -23.77 5.70 5.68
C THR A 84 -23.22 6.79 4.76
N TYR A 85 -22.15 7.49 5.21
CA TYR A 85 -21.55 8.56 4.45
C TYR A 85 -20.04 8.64 4.67
N SER A 86 -19.32 8.76 3.57
CA SER A 86 -17.85 8.81 3.50
C SER A 86 -17.46 9.98 2.60
N PHE A 87 -17.64 11.18 3.12
CA PHE A 87 -17.42 12.42 2.35
C PHE A 87 -15.95 12.59 1.93
N PRO A 88 -15.66 13.25 0.79
CA PRO A 88 -14.31 13.38 0.26
C PRO A 88 -13.34 14.06 1.25
N CYS A 89 -12.17 13.42 1.44
CA CYS A 89 -11.16 13.83 2.41
C CYS A 89 -9.98 14.59 1.79
N GLN A 90 -10.08 15.04 0.53
CA GLN A 90 -8.94 15.58 -0.21
C GLN A 90 -8.31 16.83 0.45
N ASP A 91 -9.11 17.61 1.14
CA ASP A 91 -8.66 18.85 1.82
C ASP A 91 -8.12 18.61 3.22
N ILE A 92 -8.26 17.38 3.77
CA ILE A 92 -7.79 17.00 5.11
C ILE A 92 -6.75 15.89 5.12
N SER A 93 -6.60 15.17 4.01
CA SER A 93 -5.60 14.11 3.94
C SER A 93 -4.17 14.67 4.01
N ALA A 94 -3.22 13.88 4.51
CA ALA A 94 -1.80 14.25 4.54
C ALA A 94 -1.23 14.59 3.15
N ALA A 95 -1.90 14.15 2.08
CA ALA A 95 -1.55 14.43 0.68
C ALA A 95 -2.33 15.62 0.08
N GLY A 96 -3.31 16.21 0.82
CA GLY A 96 -4.17 17.30 0.36
C GLY A 96 -3.70 18.68 0.84
N LYS A 97 -4.38 19.73 0.34
CA LYS A 97 -4.05 21.14 0.69
C LYS A 97 -4.36 21.53 2.13
N GLN A 98 -5.04 20.68 2.89
CA GLN A 98 -5.44 20.90 4.29
C GLN A 98 -6.19 22.24 4.52
N SER A 99 -7.02 22.64 3.57
CA SER A 99 -7.70 23.97 3.52
C SER A 99 -8.96 24.09 4.38
N GLY A 100 -9.37 23.04 5.10
CA GLY A 100 -10.43 23.12 6.10
C GLY A 100 -11.84 22.67 5.64
N PHE A 101 -12.81 22.88 6.51
CA PHE A 101 -14.18 22.32 6.44
C PHE A 101 -15.29 23.36 6.56
N GLU A 102 -15.01 24.61 6.36
CA GLU A 102 -16.02 25.64 6.60
C GLU A 102 -17.25 25.47 5.69
N GLU A 103 -18.43 25.63 6.28
CA GLU A 103 -19.71 25.60 5.54
C GLU A 103 -19.72 26.69 4.45
N GLY A 104 -20.10 26.32 3.23
CA GLY A 104 -20.19 27.28 2.12
C GLY A 104 -18.89 27.63 1.40
N THR A 105 -17.74 27.05 1.78
CA THR A 105 -16.43 27.36 1.15
C THR A 105 -16.24 26.73 -0.23
N GLY A 106 -17.17 25.87 -0.71
CA GLY A 106 -17.05 25.15 -1.97
C GLY A 106 -15.91 24.11 -1.99
N THR A 107 -15.27 23.82 -0.85
CA THR A 107 -14.29 22.74 -0.73
C THR A 107 -14.99 21.39 -0.80
N ARG A 108 -14.29 20.34 -1.29
CA ARG A 108 -14.88 18.99 -1.35
C ARG A 108 -15.22 18.43 0.04
N SER A 109 -14.51 18.87 1.06
CA SER A 109 -14.79 18.50 2.45
C SER A 109 -16.04 19.19 3.01
N SER A 110 -16.50 20.28 2.38
CA SER A 110 -17.77 20.97 2.75
C SER A 110 -19.01 20.13 2.41
N LEU A 111 -18.86 19.07 1.61
CA LEU A 111 -19.95 18.12 1.32
C LEU A 111 -20.46 17.36 2.55
N LEU A 112 -19.75 17.37 3.67
CA LEU A 112 -20.29 16.90 4.95
C LEU A 112 -21.56 17.69 5.33
N TRP A 113 -21.63 18.98 5.02
CA TRP A 113 -22.80 19.81 5.33
C TRP A 113 -24.02 19.47 4.46
N GLU A 114 -23.83 18.81 3.32
CA GLU A 114 -24.95 18.23 2.56
C GLU A 114 -25.54 17.01 3.29
N CYS A 115 -24.72 16.23 3.99
CA CYS A 115 -25.21 15.17 4.86
C CYS A 115 -26.07 15.70 6.02
N LYS A 116 -25.81 16.95 6.47
CA LYS A 116 -26.65 17.63 7.49
C LYS A 116 -28.11 17.71 7.02
N LYS A 117 -28.35 18.19 5.79
CA LYS A 117 -29.70 18.30 5.20
C LYS A 117 -30.40 16.94 5.16
N THR A 118 -29.66 15.88 4.80
CA THR A 118 -30.15 14.51 4.79
C THR A 118 -30.63 14.08 6.18
N ILE A 119 -29.77 14.30 7.19
CA ILE A 119 -30.03 13.89 8.57
C ILE A 119 -31.19 14.67 9.18
N GLU A 120 -31.28 15.97 8.93
CA GLU A 120 -32.40 16.83 9.37
C GLU A 120 -33.72 16.40 8.76
N ALA A 121 -33.74 16.09 7.45
CA ALA A 121 -34.96 15.72 6.73
C ALA A 121 -35.47 14.30 7.08
N LYS A 122 -34.55 13.33 7.29
CA LYS A 122 -34.91 11.92 7.41
C LYS A 122 -34.77 11.35 8.82
N LYS A 123 -33.95 11.95 9.66
CA LYS A 123 -33.66 11.49 11.04
C LYS A 123 -33.49 9.97 11.17
N PRO A 124 -32.60 9.35 10.37
CA PRO A 124 -32.42 7.90 10.42
C PRO A 124 -31.96 7.45 11.80
N ARG A 125 -32.36 6.25 12.18
CA ARG A 125 -32.03 5.71 13.50
C ARG A 125 -30.54 5.51 13.72
N TYR A 126 -29.80 5.16 12.67
CA TYR A 126 -28.37 4.89 12.71
C TYR A 126 -27.64 5.69 11.64
N LEU A 127 -26.49 6.22 12.05
CA LEU A 127 -25.55 6.87 11.14
C LEU A 127 -24.20 6.15 11.21
N MET A 128 -23.55 5.95 10.08
CA MET A 128 -22.15 5.54 10.03
C MET A 128 -21.35 6.50 9.15
N MET A 129 -20.40 7.20 9.76
CA MET A 129 -19.42 8.05 9.07
C MET A 129 -18.08 7.32 9.00
N GLU A 130 -17.43 7.38 7.84
CA GLU A 130 -16.03 6.97 7.68
C GLU A 130 -15.20 8.10 7.07
N ASN A 131 -13.93 8.21 7.50
CA ASN A 131 -12.97 9.13 6.88
C ASN A 131 -11.52 8.72 7.21
N VAL A 132 -10.53 9.44 6.64
CA VAL A 132 -9.12 9.24 6.93
C VAL A 132 -8.80 9.51 8.40
N LYS A 133 -7.80 8.78 8.96
CA LYS A 133 -7.32 8.97 10.35
C LYS A 133 -7.01 10.43 10.69
N ALA A 134 -6.53 11.22 9.70
CA ALA A 134 -6.19 12.63 9.89
C ALA A 134 -7.36 13.46 10.46
N LEU A 135 -8.63 13.08 10.22
CA LEU A 135 -9.81 13.74 10.80
C LEU A 135 -9.82 13.68 12.34
N ALA A 136 -9.25 12.64 12.94
CA ALA A 136 -9.11 12.49 14.39
C ALA A 136 -7.80 13.09 14.94
N SER A 137 -6.96 13.74 14.11
CA SER A 137 -5.73 14.41 14.56
C SER A 137 -6.03 15.71 15.31
N ALA A 138 -5.08 16.18 16.12
CA ALA A 138 -5.23 17.42 16.87
C ALA A 138 -5.65 18.63 16.02
N LYS A 139 -5.20 18.70 14.75
CA LYS A 139 -5.55 19.75 13.79
C LYS A 139 -7.03 19.78 13.44
N PHE A 140 -7.64 18.60 13.17
CA PHE A 140 -9.02 18.49 12.69
C PHE A 140 -10.01 18.03 13.75
N LEU A 141 -9.52 17.68 14.95
CA LEU A 141 -10.36 17.25 16.08
C LEU A 141 -11.40 18.29 16.49
N PRO A 142 -11.11 19.63 16.50
CA PRO A 142 -12.11 20.65 16.82
C PRO A 142 -13.32 20.58 15.88
N PHE A 143 -13.08 20.32 14.58
CA PHE A 143 -14.12 20.17 13.57
C PHE A 143 -14.95 18.89 13.79
N LEU A 144 -14.29 17.75 14.01
CA LEU A 144 -14.99 16.50 14.34
C LEU A 144 -15.88 16.67 15.57
N ARG A 145 -15.38 17.37 16.61
CA ARG A 145 -16.17 17.68 17.81
C ARG A 145 -17.34 18.63 17.53
N GLN A 146 -17.20 19.57 16.60
CA GLN A 146 -18.29 20.44 16.16
C GLN A 146 -19.41 19.61 15.51
N TRP A 147 -19.04 18.69 14.62
CA TRP A 147 -19.98 17.77 13.98
C TRP A 147 -20.69 16.87 15.01
N GLN A 148 -19.95 16.28 15.97
CA GLN A 148 -20.51 15.48 17.05
C GLN A 148 -21.48 16.28 17.91
N ARG A 149 -21.15 17.51 18.27
CA ARG A 149 -22.04 18.40 19.04
C ARG A 149 -23.32 18.72 18.28
N TRP A 150 -23.22 18.98 16.98
CA TRP A 150 -24.40 19.19 16.16
C TRP A 150 -25.29 17.95 16.12
N LEU A 151 -24.74 16.77 15.88
CA LEU A 151 -25.48 15.51 15.92
C LEU A 151 -26.11 15.26 17.29
N HIS A 152 -25.39 15.54 18.39
CA HIS A 152 -25.94 15.41 19.74
C HIS A 152 -27.15 16.32 19.94
N GLY A 153 -27.08 17.54 19.43
CA GLY A 153 -28.23 18.49 19.41
C GLY A 153 -29.40 17.99 18.57
N GLN A 154 -29.15 17.15 17.53
CA GLN A 154 -30.20 16.48 16.76
C GLN A 154 -30.77 15.21 17.43
N GLY A 155 -30.26 14.86 18.61
CA GLY A 155 -30.73 13.70 19.38
C GLY A 155 -29.89 12.46 19.26
N TYR A 156 -28.71 12.49 18.67
CA TYR A 156 -27.84 11.33 18.52
C TYR A 156 -26.80 11.21 19.62
N GLU A 157 -26.51 9.97 20.04
CA GLU A 157 -25.32 9.61 20.78
C GLU A 157 -24.22 9.14 19.80
N ASN A 158 -22.98 9.64 19.99
CA ASN A 158 -21.90 9.47 19.02
C ASN A 158 -20.75 8.64 19.61
N PHE A 159 -20.34 7.60 18.89
CA PHE A 159 -19.24 6.71 19.25
C PHE A 159 -18.19 6.78 18.14
N THR A 160 -16.95 7.12 18.48
CA THR A 160 -15.90 7.32 17.47
C THR A 160 -14.66 6.54 17.83
N GLN A 161 -14.11 5.82 16.86
CA GLN A 161 -12.85 5.08 17.01
C GLN A 161 -12.08 5.04 15.68
N VAL A 162 -10.74 5.00 15.80
CA VAL A 162 -9.85 4.70 14.66
C VAL A 162 -9.66 3.19 14.59
N LEU A 163 -10.01 2.59 13.47
CA LEU A 163 -9.81 1.17 13.20
C LEU A 163 -8.74 0.97 12.14
N ASN A 164 -7.96 -0.11 12.26
CA ASN A 164 -7.00 -0.53 11.25
C ASN A 164 -7.53 -1.80 10.55
N ALA A 165 -7.50 -1.85 9.23
CA ALA A 165 -7.93 -3.02 8.47
C ALA A 165 -7.19 -4.30 8.86
N SER A 166 -5.92 -4.20 9.27
CA SER A 166 -5.13 -5.33 9.77
C SER A 166 -5.68 -5.94 11.07
N ASP A 167 -6.46 -5.20 11.84
CA ASP A 167 -7.14 -5.71 13.03
C ASP A 167 -8.43 -6.48 12.70
N TYR A 168 -8.80 -6.58 11.40
CA TYR A 168 -10.05 -7.20 10.91
C TYR A 168 -9.77 -8.09 9.69
N GLU A 169 -8.80 -9.02 9.83
CA GLU A 169 -8.47 -10.11 8.89
C GLU A 169 -7.93 -9.69 7.51
N VAL A 170 -7.66 -8.41 7.27
CA VAL A 170 -7.15 -7.91 5.99
C VAL A 170 -5.66 -7.56 6.09
N PRO A 171 -4.75 -8.13 5.25
CA PRO A 171 -3.32 -7.88 5.35
C PRO A 171 -2.93 -6.50 4.78
N GLN A 172 -3.58 -5.44 5.29
CA GLN A 172 -3.35 -4.05 4.92
C GLN A 172 -3.33 -3.13 6.14
N ASN A 173 -2.28 -2.33 6.28
CA ASN A 173 -2.25 -1.23 7.24
C ASN A 173 -3.05 -0.04 6.67
N ARG A 174 -4.34 0.01 6.98
CA ARG A 174 -5.24 1.10 6.57
C ARG A 174 -6.05 1.58 7.77
N GLU A 175 -5.59 2.66 8.38
CA GLU A 175 -6.27 3.28 9.51
C GLU A 175 -7.32 4.28 9.02
N ARG A 176 -8.55 4.14 9.55
CA ARG A 176 -9.67 5.03 9.26
C ARG A 176 -10.42 5.37 10.54
N VAL A 177 -10.95 6.59 10.61
CA VAL A 177 -11.86 6.96 11.67
C VAL A 177 -13.28 6.55 11.27
N PHE A 178 -13.94 5.84 12.17
CA PHE A 178 -15.36 5.51 12.07
C PHE A 178 -16.11 6.20 13.20
N MET A 179 -17.30 6.69 12.88
CA MET A 179 -18.22 7.22 13.85
C MET A 179 -19.58 6.59 13.63
N ILE A 180 -20.10 5.96 14.68
CA ILE A 180 -21.47 5.45 14.76
C ILE A 180 -22.27 6.43 15.59
N SER A 181 -23.42 6.85 15.06
CA SER A 181 -24.36 7.70 15.82
C SER A 181 -25.71 7.03 15.87
N ILE A 182 -26.30 6.96 17.07
CA ILE A 182 -27.57 6.28 17.33
C ILE A 182 -28.56 7.30 17.86
N LEU A 183 -29.71 7.40 17.21
CA LEU A 183 -30.79 8.30 17.62
C LEU A 183 -31.40 7.85 18.96
N ARG A 184 -31.47 8.78 19.91
CA ARG A 184 -32.20 8.58 21.19
C ARG A 184 -33.69 8.50 20.91
N THR A 185 -34.34 7.56 21.58
CA THR A 185 -35.80 7.35 21.51
C THR A 185 -36.32 7.13 22.90
N ASP A 186 -37.63 7.25 23.11
CA ASP A 186 -38.27 6.97 24.42
C ASP A 186 -37.96 5.56 24.90
N ASN A 187 -37.88 4.58 23.98
CA ASN A 187 -37.55 3.19 24.29
C ASN A 187 -36.04 2.95 24.46
N ASN A 188 -35.17 3.88 24.02
CA ASN A 188 -33.73 3.84 24.18
C ASN A 188 -33.17 5.26 24.34
N PRO A 189 -33.35 5.87 25.52
CA PRO A 189 -32.93 7.25 25.77
C PRO A 189 -31.42 7.38 25.92
N TYR A 190 -30.70 6.31 26.19
CA TYR A 190 -29.23 6.26 26.37
C TYR A 190 -28.64 5.12 25.55
N PRO A 191 -28.64 5.23 24.23
CA PRO A 191 -28.04 4.19 23.39
C PRO A 191 -26.57 4.01 23.70
N SER A 192 -26.10 2.77 23.66
CA SER A 192 -24.68 2.42 23.81
C SER A 192 -24.19 1.63 22.62
N TYR A 193 -22.94 1.80 22.28
CA TYR A 193 -22.27 1.05 21.23
C TYR A 193 -20.78 0.89 21.55
N TYR A 194 -20.26 -0.30 21.31
CA TYR A 194 -18.84 -0.63 21.44
C TYR A 194 -18.34 -1.17 20.13
N PHE A 195 -17.21 -0.60 19.68
CA PHE A 195 -16.55 -1.08 18.46
C PHE A 195 -16.06 -2.52 18.62
N PRO A 196 -15.98 -3.28 17.50
CA PRO A 196 -15.55 -4.67 17.55
C PRO A 196 -14.12 -4.80 18.07
N LYS A 197 -13.87 -5.86 18.87
CA LYS A 197 -12.51 -6.18 19.35
C LYS A 197 -11.60 -6.52 18.17
N LYS A 198 -10.30 -6.23 18.33
CA LYS A 198 -9.28 -6.60 17.36
C LYS A 198 -9.16 -8.11 17.23
N LEU A 199 -8.99 -8.57 16.00
CA LEU A 199 -8.79 -9.96 15.67
C LEU A 199 -7.30 -10.22 15.37
N LYS A 200 -6.85 -11.47 15.57
CA LYS A 200 -5.51 -11.88 15.17
C LYS A 200 -5.43 -11.94 13.64
N LEU A 201 -4.50 -11.20 13.06
CA LEU A 201 -4.26 -11.24 11.62
C LEU A 201 -3.44 -12.47 11.23
N GLU A 202 -4.09 -13.42 10.56
CA GLU A 202 -3.45 -14.62 10.01
C GLU A 202 -3.08 -14.47 8.54
N LYS A 203 -3.86 -13.69 7.79
CA LYS A 203 -3.62 -13.43 6.37
C LYS A 203 -2.35 -12.59 6.16
N ARG A 204 -1.65 -12.88 5.05
CA ARG A 204 -0.48 -12.14 4.56
C ARG A 204 -0.69 -11.81 3.08
N ILE A 205 0.18 -10.99 2.50
CA ILE A 205 0.12 -10.61 1.07
C ILE A 205 -0.01 -11.84 0.18
N LYS A 206 0.71 -12.93 0.44
CA LYS A 206 0.61 -14.18 -0.34
C LYS A 206 -0.82 -14.68 -0.57
N HIS A 207 -1.74 -14.44 0.37
CA HIS A 207 -3.13 -14.91 0.28
C HIS A 207 -4.02 -14.07 -0.66
N ILE A 208 -3.51 -12.92 -1.12
CA ILE A 208 -4.25 -12.04 -2.04
C ILE A 208 -3.64 -12.04 -3.46
N LEU A 209 -2.48 -12.67 -3.65
CA LEU A 209 -1.77 -12.63 -4.93
C LEU A 209 -2.50 -13.43 -6.03
N GLU A 210 -2.36 -12.96 -7.25
CA GLU A 210 -2.69 -13.72 -8.47
C GLU A 210 -1.50 -14.62 -8.86
N GLN A 211 -1.80 -15.83 -9.33
CA GLN A 211 -0.75 -16.80 -9.71
C GLN A 211 -0.02 -16.36 -10.98
N ASN A 212 -0.75 -15.87 -11.98
CA ASN A 212 -0.20 -15.43 -13.25
C ASN A 212 -0.45 -13.94 -13.43
N VAL A 213 0.60 -13.14 -13.44
CA VAL A 213 0.53 -11.69 -13.60
C VAL A 213 1.29 -11.28 -14.85
N ASP A 214 0.65 -10.46 -15.68
CA ASP A 214 1.21 -9.93 -16.92
C ASP A 214 2.51 -9.14 -16.68
N GLU A 215 3.47 -9.27 -17.59
CA GLU A 215 4.79 -8.62 -17.51
C GLU A 215 4.70 -7.09 -17.41
N SER A 216 3.65 -6.47 -17.90
CA SER A 216 3.43 -5.02 -17.83
C SER A 216 3.29 -4.49 -16.40
N TYR A 217 3.03 -5.36 -15.42
CA TYR A 217 3.02 -4.99 -14.00
C TYR A 217 4.41 -4.93 -13.38
N TYR A 218 5.41 -5.59 -13.99
CA TYR A 218 6.78 -5.55 -13.50
C TYR A 218 7.46 -4.22 -13.82
N LEU A 219 8.30 -3.77 -12.91
CA LEU A 219 9.05 -2.52 -13.09
C LEU A 219 10.15 -2.73 -14.14
N SER A 220 10.24 -1.78 -15.07
CA SER A 220 11.37 -1.73 -16.00
C SER A 220 12.69 -1.46 -15.29
N GLN A 221 13.81 -1.86 -15.90
CA GLN A 221 15.17 -1.56 -15.43
C GLN A 221 15.32 -0.09 -15.03
N LYS A 222 14.91 0.83 -15.92
CA LYS A 222 14.99 2.28 -15.68
C LYS A 222 14.18 2.74 -14.45
N ALA A 223 13.00 2.17 -14.24
CA ALA A 223 12.17 2.49 -13.08
C ALA A 223 12.79 1.98 -11.77
N LEU A 224 13.34 0.75 -11.77
CA LEU A 224 14.04 0.18 -10.63
C LEU A 224 15.28 0.98 -10.25
N GLU A 225 16.11 1.35 -11.22
CA GLU A 225 17.29 2.20 -11.02
C GLU A 225 16.91 3.52 -10.36
N TYR A 226 15.85 4.16 -10.87
CA TYR A 226 15.33 5.40 -10.29
C TYR A 226 14.90 5.19 -8.83
N PHE A 227 14.13 4.15 -8.54
CA PHE A 227 13.62 3.89 -7.17
C PHE A 227 14.74 3.51 -6.21
N CYS A 228 15.67 2.66 -6.62
CA CYS A 228 16.84 2.34 -5.81
C CYS A 228 17.69 3.58 -5.50
N ARG A 229 17.88 4.46 -6.50
CA ARG A 229 18.60 5.73 -6.32
C ARG A 229 17.90 6.65 -5.32
N VAL A 230 16.58 6.82 -5.46
CA VAL A 230 15.77 7.65 -4.54
C VAL A 230 15.80 7.09 -3.12
N ASN A 231 15.77 5.77 -2.95
CA ASN A 231 15.85 5.13 -1.64
C ASN A 231 17.21 5.35 -0.95
N ASN A 232 18.27 5.47 -1.72
CA ASN A 232 19.61 5.71 -1.19
C ASN A 232 19.88 7.21 -0.89
N ASP A 233 19.01 8.10 -1.38
CA ASP A 233 19.08 9.55 -1.13
C ASP A 233 18.32 9.91 0.16
N LYS A 234 19.05 10.02 1.26
CA LYS A 234 18.51 10.34 2.60
C LYS A 234 17.83 11.71 2.70
N THR A 235 18.00 12.58 1.69
CA THR A 235 17.41 13.93 1.70
C THR A 235 15.94 13.94 1.29
N ARG A 236 15.44 12.88 0.70
CA ARG A 236 14.10 12.81 0.09
C ARG A 236 13.06 12.08 0.93
N GLY A 237 13.08 11.96 2.17
CA GLY A 237 11.99 11.55 3.06
C GLY A 237 11.06 10.36 2.67
N HIS A 238 11.24 9.79 1.48
CA HIS A 238 10.43 8.68 0.93
C HIS A 238 11.31 7.46 0.68
N ASN A 239 10.91 6.33 1.22
CA ASN A 239 11.64 5.08 1.09
C ASN A 239 10.95 4.14 0.08
N PHE A 240 11.71 3.59 -0.85
CA PHE A 240 11.29 2.47 -1.67
C PHE A 240 11.43 1.18 -0.85
N THR A 241 10.31 0.63 -0.41
CA THR A 241 10.28 -0.55 0.47
C THR A 241 9.31 -1.59 -0.10
N PRO A 242 9.70 -2.33 -1.15
CA PRO A 242 8.88 -3.40 -1.69
C PRO A 242 8.56 -4.46 -0.65
N LYS A 243 7.30 -4.90 -0.62
CA LYS A 243 6.79 -5.90 0.29
C LYS A 243 7.05 -7.31 -0.23
N GLY A 244 7.39 -8.22 0.67
CA GLY A 244 7.42 -9.64 0.38
C GLY A 244 6.06 -10.30 0.61
N GLU A 245 5.97 -11.57 0.27
CA GLU A 245 4.74 -12.36 0.35
C GLU A 245 4.23 -12.55 1.79
N GLU A 246 5.13 -12.56 2.77
CA GLU A 246 4.79 -12.69 4.20
C GLU A 246 4.52 -11.35 4.89
N ASP A 247 4.60 -10.26 4.16
CA ASP A 247 4.39 -8.92 4.71
C ASP A 247 2.91 -8.53 4.76
N ILE A 248 2.68 -7.35 5.34
CA ILE A 248 1.40 -6.64 5.33
C ILE A 248 1.54 -5.43 4.39
N ALA A 249 0.57 -5.23 3.52
CA ALA A 249 0.55 -4.12 2.59
C ALA A 249 0.38 -2.76 3.30
N PHE A 250 0.91 -1.71 2.68
CA PHE A 250 0.56 -0.34 3.05
C PHE A 250 -0.87 0.00 2.62
N THR A 251 -1.39 1.13 3.10
CA THR A 251 -2.67 1.66 2.61
C THR A 251 -2.67 1.79 1.09
N ILE A 252 -3.68 1.22 0.43
CA ILE A 252 -3.89 1.42 -1.00
C ILE A 252 -4.37 2.84 -1.26
N ARG A 253 -3.75 3.50 -2.23
CA ARG A 253 -4.06 4.86 -2.67
C ARG A 253 -4.63 4.86 -4.08
N CYS A 254 -5.33 5.95 -4.44
CA CYS A 254 -5.96 6.11 -5.76
C CYS A 254 -4.99 6.03 -6.95
N ALA A 255 -3.72 6.40 -6.74
CA ALA A 255 -2.65 6.38 -7.73
C ALA A 255 -1.61 5.29 -7.43
N SER A 256 -2.06 4.11 -7.02
CA SER A 256 -1.19 2.99 -6.63
C SER A 256 -0.19 2.63 -7.74
N GLY A 257 1.06 2.42 -7.33
CA GLY A 257 2.16 2.06 -8.23
C GLY A 257 2.81 3.22 -9.01
N GLN A 258 2.50 4.48 -8.68
CA GLN A 258 3.12 5.66 -9.29
C GLN A 258 4.18 6.33 -8.41
N ARG A 259 4.16 6.11 -7.11
CA ARG A 259 5.08 6.73 -6.15
C ARG A 259 6.02 5.69 -5.56
N VAL A 260 7.23 6.09 -5.15
CA VAL A 260 8.24 5.21 -4.54
C VAL A 260 7.79 4.54 -3.25
N ASP A 261 6.84 5.15 -2.53
CA ASP A 261 6.27 4.67 -1.28
C ASP A 261 4.91 3.96 -1.44
N ASP A 262 4.54 3.58 -2.68
CA ASP A 262 3.36 2.76 -2.96
C ASP A 262 3.61 1.27 -2.67
N ASN A 263 2.56 0.45 -2.78
CA ASN A 263 2.66 -0.99 -2.66
C ASN A 263 3.34 -1.61 -3.88
N PHE A 264 4.59 -1.99 -3.73
CA PHE A 264 5.31 -2.83 -4.67
C PHE A 264 5.57 -4.19 -4.03
N LEU A 265 5.42 -5.25 -4.82
CA LEU A 265 5.73 -6.61 -4.41
C LEU A 265 7.11 -6.99 -4.93
N LYS A 266 7.96 -7.53 -4.08
CA LYS A 266 9.21 -8.19 -4.44
C LYS A 266 9.01 -9.70 -4.43
N GLN A 267 9.37 -10.36 -5.52
CA GLN A 267 9.34 -11.81 -5.66
C GLN A 267 10.76 -12.31 -5.94
N ALA A 268 11.14 -13.43 -5.35
CA ALA A 268 12.44 -14.03 -5.63
C ALA A 268 12.57 -14.28 -7.14
N ALA A 269 13.72 -13.95 -7.71
CA ALA A 269 14.01 -14.26 -9.10
C ALA A 269 14.32 -15.75 -9.21
N GLU A 270 13.52 -16.49 -9.97
CA GLU A 270 13.75 -17.91 -10.18
C GLU A 270 14.96 -18.16 -11.10
N PRO A 271 15.79 -19.19 -10.81
CA PRO A 271 16.86 -19.60 -11.71
C PRO A 271 16.26 -20.16 -13.00
N LYS A 272 16.85 -19.80 -14.15
CA LYS A 272 16.44 -20.33 -15.48
C LYS A 272 17.46 -21.32 -16.01
N ILE A 273 16.97 -22.33 -16.72
CA ILE A 273 17.82 -23.29 -17.42
C ILE A 273 18.10 -22.78 -18.83
N ALA A 274 19.33 -22.91 -19.28
CA ALA A 274 19.74 -22.49 -20.60
C ALA A 274 20.70 -23.48 -21.26
N ALA A 275 20.82 -23.41 -22.57
CA ALA A 275 21.85 -24.12 -23.33
C ALA A 275 22.72 -23.12 -24.09
N SER A 276 24.00 -23.41 -24.20
CA SER A 276 24.92 -22.64 -25.06
C SER A 276 25.14 -23.41 -26.37
N ARG A 277 24.47 -22.96 -27.44
CA ARG A 277 24.47 -23.66 -28.75
C ARG A 277 25.07 -22.79 -29.85
N GLY A 278 25.82 -23.43 -30.73
CA GLY A 278 26.46 -22.77 -31.89
C GLY A 278 25.54 -22.62 -33.10
N ARG A 279 24.39 -21.90 -32.94
CA ARG A 279 23.40 -21.71 -34.01
C ARG A 279 23.42 -20.32 -34.64
N GLY A 280 24.31 -19.42 -34.19
CA GLY A 280 24.46 -18.07 -34.78
C GLY A 280 25.23 -18.03 -36.06
N GLU A 281 25.20 -16.90 -36.77
CA GLU A 281 26.07 -16.66 -37.93
C GLU A 281 27.53 -16.96 -37.59
N PHE A 282 28.21 -17.70 -38.44
CA PHE A 282 29.58 -18.19 -38.24
C PHE A 282 29.79 -19.13 -37.05
N ASN A 283 28.79 -19.98 -36.70
CA ASN A 283 28.83 -20.91 -35.55
C ASN A 283 29.13 -20.23 -34.19
N ARG A 284 28.77 -18.97 -34.04
CA ARG A 284 28.86 -18.29 -32.74
C ARG A 284 27.93 -18.95 -31.74
N GLN A 285 28.47 -19.27 -30.56
CA GLN A 285 27.66 -19.83 -29.47
C GLN A 285 26.69 -18.76 -28.97
N GLN A 286 25.41 -19.13 -28.91
CA GLN A 286 24.36 -18.32 -28.34
C GLN A 286 23.79 -19.02 -27.12
N LEU A 287 23.43 -18.23 -26.10
CA LEU A 287 22.77 -18.71 -24.90
C LEU A 287 21.26 -18.75 -25.18
N GLU A 288 20.69 -19.95 -25.24
CA GLU A 288 19.25 -20.18 -25.40
C GLU A 288 18.64 -20.47 -24.02
N ILE A 289 17.77 -19.60 -23.54
CA ILE A 289 17.10 -19.75 -22.24
C ILE A 289 15.85 -20.62 -22.42
N ASN A 290 15.71 -21.64 -21.60
CA ASN A 290 14.50 -22.45 -21.55
C ASN A 290 13.44 -21.80 -20.68
N GLU A 291 12.39 -21.29 -21.30
CA GLU A 291 11.29 -20.59 -20.60
C GLU A 291 10.24 -21.59 -20.00
N SER A 292 10.35 -22.89 -20.32
CA SER A 292 9.38 -23.88 -19.85
C SER A 292 9.55 -24.33 -18.40
N GLY A 293 10.64 -23.90 -17.74
CA GLY A 293 10.96 -24.33 -16.36
C GLY A 293 11.44 -25.80 -16.26
N THR A 294 11.63 -26.49 -17.39
CA THR A 294 12.10 -27.87 -17.44
C THR A 294 13.55 -27.95 -17.92
N SER A 295 14.25 -29.04 -17.60
CA SER A 295 15.60 -29.26 -18.16
C SER A 295 15.53 -29.54 -19.66
N ASN A 296 16.62 -29.15 -20.38
CA ASN A 296 16.81 -29.62 -21.75
C ASN A 296 17.08 -31.12 -21.72
N THR A 297 16.91 -31.78 -22.89
CA THR A 297 17.26 -33.19 -23.05
C THR A 297 18.68 -33.44 -22.56
N LEU A 298 18.88 -34.40 -21.66
CA LEU A 298 20.19 -34.80 -21.20
C LEU A 298 21.00 -35.37 -22.34
N THR A 299 22.10 -34.74 -22.69
CA THR A 299 23.07 -35.18 -23.69
C THR A 299 24.44 -35.34 -23.03
N SER A 300 25.37 -35.97 -23.73
CA SER A 300 26.77 -36.04 -23.30
C SER A 300 27.52 -34.69 -23.38
N VAL A 301 26.86 -33.65 -23.89
CA VAL A 301 27.43 -32.32 -24.06
C VAL A 301 27.10 -31.46 -22.81
N SER A 302 28.08 -31.16 -22.01
CA SER A 302 27.95 -30.38 -20.74
C SER A 302 27.34 -28.98 -20.89
N LYS A 303 27.25 -28.46 -22.11
CA LYS A 303 26.71 -27.12 -22.44
C LYS A 303 25.20 -27.10 -22.73
N ASP A 304 24.55 -28.28 -22.78
CA ASP A 304 23.14 -28.38 -23.11
C ASP A 304 22.20 -28.14 -21.91
N ASN A 305 22.75 -28.19 -20.70
CA ASN A 305 22.02 -27.89 -19.47
C ASN A 305 22.87 -26.98 -18.58
N LEU A 306 22.76 -25.67 -18.80
CA LEU A 306 23.36 -24.65 -17.98
C LEU A 306 22.30 -24.07 -17.03
N LEU A 307 22.60 -24.09 -15.75
CA LEU A 307 21.78 -23.39 -14.77
C LEU A 307 22.17 -21.91 -14.79
N ILE A 308 21.28 -21.03 -15.19
CA ILE A 308 21.45 -19.61 -15.03
C ILE A 308 20.90 -19.26 -13.65
N GLU A 309 21.75 -19.31 -12.67
CA GLU A 309 21.43 -18.68 -11.38
C GLU A 309 21.58 -17.17 -11.51
N PRO A 310 20.64 -16.38 -10.96
CA PRO A 310 20.71 -14.93 -11.03
C PRO A 310 21.82 -14.32 -10.15
N LYS A 311 22.94 -14.99 -9.93
CA LYS A 311 23.99 -14.60 -8.97
C LYS A 311 25.28 -14.04 -9.59
N VAL A 312 25.43 -13.98 -10.93
CA VAL A 312 26.66 -13.38 -11.51
C VAL A 312 26.51 -11.85 -11.55
N ASN A 313 27.06 -11.19 -10.57
CA ASN A 313 27.09 -9.75 -10.49
C ASN A 313 28.35 -9.21 -11.20
N ILE A 314 28.24 -8.90 -12.50
CA ILE A 314 29.29 -8.13 -13.20
C ILE A 314 29.09 -6.66 -12.80
N VAL A 315 30.01 -6.14 -11.98
CA VAL A 315 29.94 -4.75 -11.50
C VAL A 315 30.80 -3.80 -12.36
N GLY A 316 31.56 -4.34 -13.30
CA GLY A 316 32.34 -3.55 -14.24
C GLY A 316 33.13 -4.40 -15.22
N GLN A 317 33.67 -3.74 -16.21
CA GLN A 317 34.58 -4.32 -17.19
C GLN A 317 35.62 -3.25 -17.60
N TYR A 318 36.89 -3.61 -17.60
CA TYR A 318 37.96 -2.66 -17.92
C TYR A 318 38.50 -2.77 -19.36
N ASP A 319 38.16 -3.85 -20.06
CA ASP A 319 38.41 -4.00 -21.50
C ASP A 319 37.32 -4.87 -22.16
N SER A 320 37.39 -5.14 -23.44
CA SER A 320 36.40 -5.91 -24.21
C SER A 320 36.50 -7.44 -24.05
N SER A 321 37.45 -7.95 -23.25
CA SER A 321 37.61 -9.38 -23.04
C SER A 321 36.67 -9.89 -21.92
N GLN A 322 36.32 -11.17 -21.97
CA GLN A 322 35.52 -11.79 -20.86
C GLN A 322 36.28 -11.81 -19.54
N ASN A 323 37.61 -11.86 -19.60
CA ASN A 323 38.48 -11.91 -18.43
C ASN A 323 38.64 -10.55 -17.73
N SER A 324 38.17 -9.47 -18.35
CA SER A 324 38.22 -8.11 -17.80
C SER A 324 37.01 -7.75 -16.97
N ARG A 325 36.02 -8.64 -16.84
CA ARG A 325 34.81 -8.42 -16.05
C ARG A 325 35.11 -8.46 -14.56
N ILE A 326 34.58 -7.49 -13.88
CA ILE A 326 34.71 -7.37 -12.43
C ILE A 326 33.47 -8.00 -11.81
N ILE A 327 33.66 -8.99 -10.96
CA ILE A 327 32.61 -9.75 -10.32
C ILE A 327 32.52 -9.35 -8.85
N ASP A 328 31.31 -9.25 -8.34
CA ASP A 328 31.05 -9.03 -6.90
C ASP A 328 31.55 -10.24 -6.09
N THR A 329 31.94 -10.03 -4.83
CA THR A 329 32.44 -11.07 -3.90
C THR A 329 31.48 -12.23 -3.71
N GLU A 330 30.18 -12.02 -3.96
CA GLU A 330 29.14 -13.06 -3.86
C GLU A 330 28.79 -13.69 -5.24
N GLY A 331 29.46 -13.28 -6.33
CA GLY A 331 29.24 -13.79 -7.69
C GLY A 331 30.00 -15.09 -7.94
N ILE A 332 29.49 -15.91 -8.89
CA ILE A 332 30.18 -17.11 -9.37
C ILE A 332 31.32 -16.70 -10.28
N SER A 333 32.54 -17.14 -9.94
CA SER A 333 33.73 -16.91 -10.78
C SER A 333 33.63 -17.64 -12.12
N TYR A 334 34.20 -17.03 -13.18
CA TYR A 334 34.46 -17.74 -14.42
C TYR A 334 35.41 -18.92 -14.21
N CYS A 335 35.31 -19.94 -15.09
CA CYS A 335 36.24 -21.04 -15.10
C CYS A 335 37.66 -20.52 -15.27
N VAL A 336 38.56 -20.82 -14.33
CA VAL A 336 39.96 -20.46 -14.38
C VAL A 336 40.62 -21.30 -15.47
N THR A 337 40.97 -20.69 -16.61
CA THR A 337 41.70 -21.37 -17.66
C THR A 337 43.21 -21.34 -17.37
N ASN A 338 43.83 -22.52 -17.35
CA ASN A 338 45.29 -22.63 -17.24
C ASN A 338 45.95 -21.97 -18.46
N GLY A 339 46.69 -20.90 -18.25
CA GLY A 339 47.65 -20.49 -19.27
C GLY A 339 47.86 -19.00 -19.55
N HIS A 340 47.16 -18.09 -18.92
CA HIS A 340 47.42 -16.66 -19.08
C HIS A 340 47.63 -15.94 -17.74
N LYS A 341 48.71 -15.15 -17.66
CA LYS A 341 49.08 -14.39 -16.44
C LYS A 341 48.03 -13.35 -16.02
N ASP A 342 47.06 -13.04 -16.89
CA ASP A 342 46.01 -12.05 -16.65
C ASP A 342 44.59 -12.63 -16.56
N GLY A 343 44.46 -13.96 -16.49
CA GLY A 343 43.17 -14.68 -16.58
C GLY A 343 42.39 -14.84 -15.27
N MET A 344 42.82 -14.25 -14.19
CA MET A 344 42.04 -14.30 -12.93
C MET A 344 40.96 -13.22 -12.93
N PRO A 345 39.70 -13.59 -12.61
CA PRO A 345 38.65 -12.60 -12.43
C PRO A 345 39.03 -11.66 -11.28
N LYS A 346 38.95 -10.35 -11.54
CA LYS A 346 39.14 -9.36 -10.48
C LYS A 346 37.87 -9.25 -9.65
N ILE A 347 38.01 -9.54 -8.38
CA ILE A 347 36.92 -9.39 -7.40
C ILE A 347 36.97 -7.96 -6.87
N ILE A 348 35.85 -7.23 -6.96
CA ILE A 348 35.73 -5.98 -6.21
C ILE A 348 35.30 -6.33 -4.80
N GLU A 349 36.24 -6.15 -3.87
CA GLU A 349 35.87 -6.05 -2.47
C GLU A 349 34.99 -4.79 -2.27
N PRO A 350 34.03 -4.84 -1.33
CA PRO A 350 33.19 -3.69 -1.02
C PRO A 350 34.10 -2.48 -0.72
N ASN A 351 33.73 -1.31 -1.26
CA ASN A 351 34.54 -0.11 -1.12
C ASN A 351 34.81 0.22 0.35
N VAL A 352 36.06 0.21 0.73
CA VAL A 352 36.48 0.65 2.07
C VAL A 352 36.34 2.17 2.14
N LEU A 353 35.55 2.65 3.07
CA LEU A 353 35.40 4.09 3.32
C LEU A 353 36.51 4.59 4.23
N ARG A 354 37.14 5.67 3.82
CA ARG A 354 38.09 6.42 4.63
C ARG A 354 37.44 7.73 5.07
N GLN A 355 37.60 8.06 6.35
CA GLN A 355 37.17 9.34 6.87
C GLN A 355 38.18 10.43 6.52
N GLU A 356 37.82 11.32 5.58
CA GLU A 356 38.63 12.46 5.19
C GLU A 356 38.03 13.78 5.71
N ARG A 357 38.88 14.79 5.84
CA ARG A 357 38.41 16.14 6.15
C ARG A 357 37.90 16.81 4.87
N THR A 358 36.75 17.45 4.98
CA THR A 358 36.25 18.33 3.92
C THR A 358 37.24 19.46 3.68
N GLU A 359 37.23 20.11 2.51
CA GLU A 359 38.05 21.26 2.21
C GLU A 359 37.91 22.36 3.26
N GLN A 360 36.68 22.57 3.75
CA GLN A 360 36.43 23.51 4.84
C GLN A 360 37.10 23.07 6.15
N GLY A 361 37.10 21.77 6.47
CA GLY A 361 37.79 21.21 7.63
C GLY A 361 39.29 21.30 7.52
N LYS A 362 39.86 21.21 6.29
CA LYS A 362 41.31 21.42 6.02
C LYS A 362 41.69 22.89 6.23
N GLN A 363 40.85 23.83 5.76
CA GLN A 363 41.08 25.28 5.93
C GLN A 363 41.03 25.69 7.40
N ILE A 364 39.99 25.24 8.15
CA ILE A 364 39.85 25.52 9.60
C ILE A 364 41.06 25.01 10.36
N ARG A 365 41.59 23.81 10.01
CA ARG A 365 42.80 23.26 10.63
C ARG A 365 44.04 24.08 10.32
N LYS A 366 44.14 24.61 9.10
CA LYS A 366 45.28 25.48 8.68
C LYS A 366 45.24 26.79 9.47
N LEU A 367 44.09 27.39 9.62
CA LEU A 367 43.87 28.57 10.44
C LEU A 367 44.20 28.33 11.93
N ALA A 368 43.67 27.24 12.49
CA ALA A 368 43.90 26.88 13.91
C ALA A 368 45.37 26.53 14.21
N LYS A 369 46.19 26.15 13.20
CA LYS A 369 47.64 26.01 13.38
C LYS A 369 48.39 27.36 13.46
N GLY A 370 47.81 28.39 12.83
CA GLY A 370 48.38 29.75 12.83
C GLY A 370 47.92 30.61 13.99
N ASP A 371 46.77 30.31 14.57
CA ASP A 371 46.16 31.08 15.65
C ASP A 371 45.68 30.17 16.80
N LYS A 372 46.33 30.30 17.96
CA LYS A 372 46.00 29.49 19.16
C LYS A 372 44.62 29.77 19.75
N GLY A 373 43.94 30.83 19.33
CA GLY A 373 42.59 31.21 19.79
C GLY A 373 41.48 30.43 19.08
N ILE A 374 41.73 29.78 17.92
CA ILE A 374 40.74 29.04 17.16
C ILE A 374 40.63 27.63 17.72
N LYS A 375 39.48 27.29 18.33
CA LYS A 375 39.19 25.94 18.79
C LYS A 375 38.82 25.03 17.59
N PHE A 376 39.58 23.98 17.36
CA PHE A 376 39.34 22.99 16.39
C PHE A 376 38.58 21.78 16.97
N ASN A 377 37.28 21.65 16.68
CA ASN A 377 36.41 20.64 17.29
C ASN A 377 36.44 19.27 16.56
N GLY A 378 37.39 19.03 15.65
CA GLY A 378 37.48 17.76 14.91
C GLY A 378 36.32 17.51 13.92
N GLY A 379 35.34 18.42 13.80
CA GLY A 379 34.24 18.37 12.85
C GLY A 379 34.67 18.57 11.39
N ASN A 380 33.74 18.52 10.47
CA ASN A 380 33.96 18.66 9.03
C ASN A 380 34.82 17.53 8.41
N LYS A 381 34.48 16.29 8.76
CA LYS A 381 34.99 15.10 8.09
C LYS A 381 33.85 14.42 7.32
N GLU A 382 34.18 13.87 6.18
CA GLU A 382 33.29 13.08 5.34
C GLU A 382 33.88 11.70 5.07
N PHE A 383 33.00 10.74 4.72
CA PHE A 383 33.44 9.41 4.31
C PHE A 383 33.62 9.36 2.80
N CYS A 384 34.86 9.16 2.36
CA CYS A 384 35.21 9.02 0.94
C CYS A 384 35.56 7.57 0.61
N PRO A 385 35.05 7.00 -0.50
CA PRO A 385 35.46 5.68 -0.94
C PRO A 385 36.93 5.69 -1.38
N ARG A 386 37.67 4.63 -1.02
CA ARG A 386 39.01 4.41 -1.55
C ARG A 386 38.87 3.80 -2.94
N THR A 387 39.61 4.36 -3.88
CA THR A 387 39.64 3.92 -5.30
C THR A 387 40.85 3.04 -5.63
N ASP A 388 41.77 2.85 -4.68
CA ASP A 388 43.00 2.07 -4.84
C ASP A 388 42.87 0.59 -4.46
N GLY A 389 41.70 0.15 -4.02
CA GLY A 389 41.44 -1.25 -3.66
C GLY A 389 42.13 -1.75 -2.36
N LEU A 390 42.73 -0.85 -1.58
CA LEU A 390 43.47 -1.19 -0.39
C LEU A 390 42.66 -0.87 0.88
N SER A 391 42.79 -1.68 1.92
CA SER A 391 42.30 -1.32 3.25
C SER A 391 43.14 -0.22 3.87
N ASN A 392 42.53 0.55 4.79
CA ASN A 392 43.32 1.48 5.61
C ASN A 392 44.18 0.68 6.61
N THR A 393 45.29 1.30 7.05
CA THR A 393 46.07 0.73 8.16
C THR A 393 45.16 0.46 9.34
N LEU A 394 45.25 -0.75 9.91
CA LEU A 394 44.49 -1.12 11.10
C LEU A 394 44.87 -0.17 12.24
N SER A 395 43.94 0.59 12.70
CA SER A 395 44.07 1.48 13.84
C SER A 395 43.10 1.06 14.95
N THR A 396 43.34 1.59 16.15
CA THR A 396 42.41 1.38 17.28
C THR A 396 41.07 2.10 17.12
N SER A 397 40.90 2.86 16.03
CA SER A 397 39.64 3.55 15.68
C SER A 397 38.77 2.68 14.79
N THR A 398 37.63 2.22 15.31
CA THR A 398 36.63 1.43 14.57
C THR A 398 35.99 2.17 13.38
N LYS A 399 36.28 3.46 13.20
CA LYS A 399 35.72 4.31 12.13
C LYS A 399 36.60 4.40 10.88
N ASP A 400 37.80 3.84 10.90
CA ASP A 400 38.77 4.03 9.82
C ASP A 400 38.61 3.01 8.66
N ASN A 401 37.87 1.92 8.91
CA ASN A 401 37.55 0.90 7.91
C ASN A 401 36.03 0.64 7.94
N MET A 402 35.27 1.41 7.21
CA MET A 402 33.82 1.21 7.05
C MET A 402 33.52 0.76 5.62
N LEU A 403 32.71 -0.28 5.51
CA LEU A 403 32.19 -0.77 4.23
C LEU A 403 30.96 0.02 3.83
N ALA A 404 30.99 0.64 2.65
CA ALA A 404 29.79 1.23 2.05
C ALA A 404 29.08 0.21 1.17
N VAL A 405 28.20 -0.57 1.74
CA VAL A 405 27.30 -1.44 0.98
C VAL A 405 26.02 -0.66 0.68
N PRO A 406 25.68 -0.37 -0.58
CA PRO A 406 24.40 0.22 -0.92
C PRO A 406 23.26 -0.67 -0.38
N LYS A 407 22.28 -0.07 0.28
CA LYS A 407 21.14 -0.82 0.86
C LYS A 407 20.32 -1.56 -0.19
N LEU A 408 20.17 -0.96 -1.38
CA LEU A 408 19.47 -1.53 -2.53
C LEU A 408 20.24 -1.20 -3.82
N ARG A 409 20.39 -2.20 -4.68
CA ARG A 409 21.00 -2.06 -6.02
C ARG A 409 20.00 -2.53 -7.06
N CYS A 410 20.14 -2.06 -8.30
CA CYS A 410 19.40 -2.57 -9.43
C CYS A 410 20.39 -3.19 -10.42
N ILE A 411 20.24 -4.49 -10.69
CA ILE A 411 21.11 -5.25 -11.59
C ILE A 411 20.21 -6.08 -12.52
N GLU A 412 20.36 -5.91 -13.83
CA GLU A 412 19.68 -6.68 -14.86
C GLU A 412 18.14 -6.83 -14.63
N GLY A 413 17.47 -5.71 -14.33
CA GLY A 413 16.03 -5.71 -14.10
C GLY A 413 15.58 -6.27 -12.74
N CYS A 414 16.53 -6.64 -11.87
CA CYS A 414 16.23 -7.10 -10.51
C CYS A 414 16.69 -6.09 -9.47
N MET A 415 15.92 -5.98 -8.40
CA MET A 415 16.36 -5.34 -7.16
C MET A 415 17.25 -6.31 -6.40
N VAL A 416 18.39 -5.84 -5.93
CA VAL A 416 19.33 -6.64 -5.12
C VAL A 416 19.40 -6.02 -3.72
N ASP A 417 19.14 -6.81 -2.70
CA ASP A 417 19.23 -6.36 -1.31
C ASP A 417 20.69 -6.37 -0.79
N LYS A 418 20.87 -5.94 0.45
CA LYS A 418 22.19 -5.92 1.10
C LYS A 418 22.81 -7.31 1.32
N TYR A 419 22.04 -8.36 1.17
CA TYR A 419 22.46 -9.75 1.33
C TYR A 419 22.71 -10.45 -0.01
N GLY A 420 22.59 -9.72 -1.15
CA GLY A 420 22.77 -10.27 -2.49
C GLY A 420 21.53 -10.93 -3.08
N ASN A 421 20.43 -11.05 -2.33
CA ASN A 421 19.22 -11.68 -2.83
C ASN A 421 18.60 -10.83 -3.95
N ARG A 422 18.23 -11.49 -5.05
CA ARG A 422 17.61 -10.86 -6.21
C ARG A 422 16.10 -10.98 -6.15
N TYR A 423 15.43 -9.89 -6.49
CA TYR A 423 13.99 -9.82 -6.52
C TYR A 423 13.51 -9.13 -7.79
N ARG A 424 12.54 -9.71 -8.45
CA ARG A 424 11.71 -8.99 -9.41
C ARG A 424 10.70 -8.14 -8.63
N VAL A 425 10.47 -6.93 -9.06
CA VAL A 425 9.55 -6.01 -8.37
C VAL A 425 8.44 -5.62 -9.30
N ARG A 426 7.21 -5.76 -8.86
CA ARG A 426 6.01 -5.42 -9.62
C ARG A 426 5.01 -4.59 -8.80
N LYS A 427 4.11 -3.94 -9.51
CA LYS A 427 2.91 -3.33 -8.93
C LYS A 427 1.92 -4.42 -8.56
N LEU A 428 1.06 -4.16 -7.59
CA LEU A 428 -0.14 -4.97 -7.40
C LEU A 428 -1.10 -4.77 -8.58
N THR A 429 -1.83 -5.82 -8.95
CA THR A 429 -2.90 -5.70 -9.95
C THR A 429 -4.14 -5.03 -9.34
N PRO A 430 -5.09 -4.50 -10.13
CA PRO A 430 -6.36 -4.00 -9.61
C PRO A 430 -7.09 -5.05 -8.76
N LYS A 431 -7.10 -6.30 -9.20
CA LYS A 431 -7.72 -7.41 -8.48
C LYS A 431 -7.10 -7.64 -7.11
N GLU A 432 -5.76 -7.65 -7.01
CA GLU A 432 -5.05 -7.76 -5.74
C GLU A 432 -5.36 -6.55 -4.82
N CYS A 433 -5.50 -5.35 -5.40
CA CYS A 433 -5.92 -4.16 -4.65
C CYS A 433 -7.35 -4.30 -4.09
N PHE A 434 -8.29 -4.83 -4.86
CA PHE A 434 -9.65 -5.09 -4.37
C PHE A 434 -9.70 -6.23 -3.34
N ARG A 435 -8.90 -7.28 -3.48
CA ARG A 435 -8.74 -8.31 -2.44
C ARG A 435 -8.22 -7.73 -1.13
N LEU A 436 -7.33 -6.72 -1.18
CA LEU A 436 -6.92 -5.93 0.00
C LEU A 436 -8.02 -5.01 0.54
N MET A 437 -9.12 -4.80 -0.19
CA MET A 437 -10.33 -4.14 0.30
C MET A 437 -11.38 -5.15 0.79
N ASP A 438 -11.05 -6.46 0.78
CA ASP A 438 -11.90 -7.58 1.16
C ASP A 438 -13.14 -7.72 0.25
N VAL A 439 -12.97 -7.39 -1.04
CA VAL A 439 -13.98 -7.60 -2.09
C VAL A 439 -13.85 -9.01 -2.65
N SER A 440 -14.97 -9.68 -2.90
CA SER A 440 -15.00 -11.03 -3.45
C SER A 440 -14.49 -11.08 -4.90
N ASP A 441 -13.82 -12.17 -5.30
CA ASP A 441 -13.38 -12.36 -6.70
C ASP A 441 -14.54 -12.31 -7.71
N GLY A 442 -15.74 -12.73 -7.29
CA GLY A 442 -16.94 -12.63 -8.10
C GLY A 442 -17.35 -11.19 -8.42
N ASP A 443 -17.34 -10.32 -7.41
CA ASP A 443 -17.67 -8.92 -7.58
C ASP A 443 -16.57 -8.14 -8.29
N ILE A 444 -15.29 -8.50 -8.05
CA ILE A 444 -14.16 -7.95 -8.81
C ILE A 444 -14.32 -8.25 -10.31
N LYS A 445 -14.65 -9.50 -10.67
CA LYS A 445 -14.87 -9.88 -12.06
C LYS A 445 -16.01 -9.10 -12.72
N LYS A 446 -17.10 -8.84 -11.99
CA LYS A 446 -18.20 -8.00 -12.47
C LYS A 446 -17.72 -6.55 -12.74
N MET A 447 -16.93 -5.96 -11.82
CA MET A 447 -16.34 -4.64 -12.02
C MET A 447 -15.39 -4.57 -13.21
N GLU A 448 -14.52 -5.56 -13.38
CA GLU A 448 -13.62 -5.66 -14.53
C GLU A 448 -14.38 -5.77 -15.85
N SER A 449 -15.53 -6.46 -15.86
CA SER A 449 -16.40 -6.61 -17.02
C SER A 449 -17.27 -5.39 -17.30
N SER A 450 -17.32 -4.39 -16.42
CA SER A 450 -18.15 -3.19 -16.56
C SER A 450 -17.62 -2.15 -17.57
N GLY A 451 -16.46 -2.40 -18.18
CA GLY A 451 -15.79 -1.46 -19.08
C GLY A 451 -15.00 -0.34 -18.39
N VAL A 452 -14.91 -0.36 -17.07
CA VAL A 452 -14.09 0.60 -16.29
C VAL A 452 -12.61 0.36 -16.57
N ALA A 453 -11.89 1.40 -16.97
CA ALA A 453 -10.46 1.33 -17.26
C ALA A 453 -9.64 0.93 -16.02
N LYS A 454 -8.53 0.18 -16.21
CA LYS A 454 -7.65 -0.30 -15.13
C LYS A 454 -7.20 0.82 -14.18
N THR A 455 -6.90 2.02 -14.69
CA THR A 455 -6.53 3.19 -13.87
C THR A 455 -7.65 3.62 -12.93
N ASN A 456 -8.90 3.56 -13.39
CA ASN A 456 -10.06 3.89 -12.59
C ASN A 456 -10.38 2.79 -11.57
N LEU A 457 -10.12 1.50 -11.89
CA LEU A 457 -10.23 0.41 -10.92
C LEU A 457 -9.28 0.63 -9.72
N TYR A 458 -8.03 1.05 -9.94
CA TYR A 458 -7.13 1.44 -8.84
C TYR A 458 -7.69 2.61 -8.01
N LYS A 459 -8.25 3.63 -8.69
CA LYS A 459 -8.89 4.77 -8.02
C LYS A 459 -10.06 4.32 -7.14
N LEU A 460 -10.90 3.43 -7.65
CA LEU A 460 -12.05 2.87 -6.92
C LEU A 460 -11.58 2.08 -5.69
N ALA A 461 -10.61 1.18 -5.83
CA ALA A 461 -10.04 0.44 -4.70
C ALA A 461 -9.45 1.39 -3.64
N GLY A 462 -8.69 2.42 -4.06
CA GLY A 462 -8.07 3.39 -3.16
C GLY A 462 -9.07 4.26 -2.37
N ASN A 463 -10.18 4.65 -3.00
CA ASN A 463 -11.21 5.50 -2.38
C ASN A 463 -12.20 4.72 -1.50
N SER A 464 -12.23 3.41 -1.58
CA SER A 464 -13.23 2.58 -0.92
C SER A 464 -12.95 2.36 0.58
N ILE A 465 -13.96 1.86 1.28
CA ILE A 465 -13.88 1.40 2.66
C ILE A 465 -13.66 -0.12 2.67
N VAL A 466 -12.83 -0.63 3.58
CA VAL A 466 -12.58 -2.08 3.72
C VAL A 466 -13.84 -2.78 4.21
N VAL A 467 -14.33 -3.75 3.43
CA VAL A 467 -15.58 -4.46 3.68
C VAL A 467 -15.57 -5.16 5.06
N ALA A 468 -14.46 -5.81 5.43
CA ALA A 468 -14.33 -6.49 6.72
C ALA A 468 -14.54 -5.55 7.91
N CYS A 469 -13.98 -4.33 7.88
CA CYS A 469 -14.15 -3.37 8.96
C CYS A 469 -15.64 -3.05 9.18
N MET A 470 -16.37 -2.78 8.09
CA MET A 470 -17.80 -2.48 8.16
C MET A 470 -18.62 -3.69 8.56
N PHE A 471 -18.27 -4.89 8.07
CA PHE A 471 -18.93 -6.13 8.49
C PHE A 471 -18.89 -6.31 10.00
N HIS A 472 -17.74 -6.13 10.63
CA HIS A 472 -17.62 -6.27 12.09
C HIS A 472 -18.34 -5.14 12.84
N ILE A 473 -18.34 -3.90 12.32
CA ILE A 473 -19.13 -2.79 12.87
C ILE A 473 -20.62 -3.11 12.83
N PHE A 474 -21.14 -3.52 11.67
CA PHE A 474 -22.57 -3.82 11.50
C PHE A 474 -22.99 -5.07 12.29
N ARG A 475 -22.13 -6.07 12.39
CA ARG A 475 -22.37 -7.24 13.24
C ARG A 475 -22.57 -6.84 14.70
N LYS A 476 -21.72 -5.95 15.24
CA LYS A 476 -21.89 -5.39 16.59
C LYS A 476 -23.16 -4.56 16.72
N LEU A 477 -23.51 -3.80 15.69
CA LEU A 477 -24.66 -2.87 15.74
C LEU A 477 -26.01 -3.59 15.63
N PHE A 478 -26.09 -4.63 14.79
CA PHE A 478 -27.40 -5.23 14.42
C PHE A 478 -27.61 -6.67 14.90
N VAL A 479 -26.55 -7.43 15.14
CA VAL A 479 -26.65 -8.85 15.48
C VAL A 479 -26.22 -9.13 16.92
N GLU A 480 -25.05 -8.63 17.34
CA GLU A 480 -24.52 -8.83 18.68
C GLU A 480 -25.02 -7.74 19.62
N LYS A 481 -26.32 -7.76 19.97
CA LYS A 481 -26.91 -6.86 20.98
C LYS A 481 -26.54 -7.33 22.38
N GLY A 482 -25.69 -6.59 23.05
CA GLY A 482 -25.59 -6.53 24.49
C GLY A 482 -24.87 -7.66 25.22
N ASN A 483 -24.31 -7.31 26.36
CA ASN A 483 -23.69 -8.09 27.43
C ASN A 483 -22.19 -8.37 27.29
N GLU A 484 -21.39 -7.34 26.96
CA GLU A 484 -20.08 -7.29 27.59
C GLU A 484 -20.02 -6.02 28.43
N ASN A 485 -20.11 -6.23 29.77
CA ASN A 485 -19.78 -5.18 30.73
C ASN A 485 -18.37 -4.69 30.41
N PRO A 486 -18.17 -3.41 30.06
CA PRO A 486 -16.82 -2.95 29.81
C PRO A 486 -16.10 -2.98 31.14
N GLN A 487 -15.09 -3.81 31.27
CA GLN A 487 -14.01 -3.46 32.18
C GLN A 487 -13.51 -2.11 31.67
N LEU A 488 -13.75 -1.08 32.46
CA LEU A 488 -13.16 0.24 32.34
C LEU A 488 -11.62 0.04 32.33
N GLU A 489 -11.02 -0.07 31.17
CA GLU A 489 -9.61 0.27 31.01
C GLU A 489 -9.55 1.81 31.03
N LEU A 490 -9.38 2.32 32.25
CA LEU A 490 -8.95 3.66 32.55
C LEU A 490 -7.54 3.83 32.02
N PHE A 491 -7.38 4.53 30.86
CA PHE A 491 -6.18 5.31 30.53
C PHE A 491 -6.55 6.56 29.76
#